data_4ec2c17d9e1ac2b01184264fbfa0bde5
#
_entry.id   4ec2c17d9e1ac2b01184264fbfa0bde5
#
_cell.length_a   1.000
_cell.length_b   1.000
_cell.length_c   1.000
_cell.angle_alpha   90.00
_cell.angle_beta   90.00
_cell.angle_gamma   90.00
#
_symmetry.space_group_name_H-M   'P 1'
#
loop_
_entity.id
_entity.type
_entity.pdbx_description
1 polymer ?
#
loop_
_entity_poly.entity_id
_entity_poly.type
_entity_poly.pdbx_seq_one_letter_code
_entity_poly.pdbx_strand_id
1 'polypeptide(L)'
;MKKLIAGNWKMNTTGGSAGSLIWEVESKIQAVDGILDRCDFVVCPPFVYLDTVKGKCKKSSLGAQDCSDKASGAFTGDISAAMLKDIGATYVILGHSERRQYHKETDQLVHDKAVSANAAGLTTIICVGETEAEREAGKQNDVVAAQLATSVPSSGTAQNTVIAYEPVWAIGTGKTATAEDIRAMHAFIREKLTAALADGANIRILYGGSVKPSNAAEIFAVPHVDGALIGGASLKADDFMGIATAVKE
;
A
#
# COMPACT_ATOMS: atom_id res chain seq x y z
N MET A 1 0.38 5.83 16.83
CA MET A 1 0.52 6.10 15.36
C MET A 1 -0.83 5.79 14.71
N LYS A 2 -1.36 6.69 13.85
CA LYS A 2 -2.60 6.40 13.10
C LYS A 2 -2.40 5.23 12.15
N LYS A 3 -3.40 4.37 12.01
CA LYS A 3 -3.38 3.30 11.03
C LYS A 3 -3.58 3.86 9.62
N LEU A 4 -2.82 3.38 8.63
CA LEU A 4 -3.01 3.76 7.23
C LEU A 4 -3.94 2.76 6.53
N ILE A 5 -5.08 3.24 6.05
CA ILE A 5 -6.08 2.46 5.32
C ILE A 5 -5.95 2.83 3.84
N ALA A 6 -5.21 2.02 3.09
CA ALA A 6 -4.89 2.27 1.69
C ALA A 6 -5.70 1.36 0.77
N GLY A 7 -6.53 1.94 -0.10
CA GLY A 7 -7.34 1.22 -1.08
C GLY A 7 -6.65 1.14 -2.43
N ASN A 8 -6.17 -0.03 -2.80
CA ASN A 8 -5.68 -0.32 -4.14
C ASN A 8 -6.84 -0.83 -5.02
N TRP A 9 -7.35 0.04 -5.89
CA TRP A 9 -8.47 -0.32 -6.77
C TRP A 9 -8.07 -1.24 -7.92
N LYS A 10 -6.75 -1.46 -8.10
CA LYS A 10 -6.20 -2.28 -9.18
C LYS A 10 -6.76 -1.83 -10.56
N MET A 11 -6.92 -2.75 -11.50
CA MET A 11 -7.46 -2.47 -12.83
C MET A 11 -9.00 -2.62 -12.83
N ASN A 12 -9.68 -1.77 -12.06
CA ASN A 12 -11.14 -1.77 -11.92
C ASN A 12 -11.71 -0.37 -12.09
N THR A 13 -13.03 -0.29 -12.13
CA THR A 13 -13.85 0.90 -12.28
C THR A 13 -13.97 1.42 -13.72
N THR A 14 -14.90 2.35 -13.89
CA THR A 14 -15.05 3.24 -15.05
C THR A 14 -15.04 4.67 -14.51
N GLY A 15 -14.99 5.69 -15.36
CA GLY A 15 -15.01 7.08 -14.90
C GLY A 15 -16.22 7.40 -14.01
N GLY A 16 -17.40 6.91 -14.36
CA GLY A 16 -18.61 7.07 -13.56
C GLY A 16 -18.53 6.33 -12.21
N SER A 17 -18.19 5.05 -12.21
CA SER A 17 -18.13 4.27 -10.98
C SER A 17 -16.97 4.68 -10.07
N ALA A 18 -15.84 5.15 -10.61
CA ALA A 18 -14.74 5.72 -9.83
C ALA A 18 -15.20 6.98 -9.08
N GLY A 19 -15.91 7.86 -9.79
CA GLY A 19 -16.48 9.08 -9.22
C GLY A 19 -17.54 8.83 -8.14
N SER A 20 -18.36 7.78 -8.29
CA SER A 20 -19.35 7.36 -7.29
C SER A 20 -18.68 6.75 -6.07
N LEU A 21 -17.73 5.84 -6.28
CA LEU A 21 -17.04 5.14 -5.20
C LEU A 21 -16.30 6.12 -4.28
N ILE A 22 -15.54 7.07 -4.84
CA ILE A 22 -14.83 8.03 -4.00
C ILE A 22 -15.80 8.94 -3.25
N TRP A 23 -16.92 9.34 -3.86
CA TRP A 23 -17.94 10.13 -3.18
C TRP A 23 -18.54 9.38 -1.98
N GLU A 24 -18.84 8.09 -2.14
CA GLU A 24 -19.36 7.23 -1.07
C GLU A 24 -18.34 7.07 0.06
N VAL A 25 -17.07 6.80 -0.29
CA VAL A 25 -15.98 6.68 0.68
C VAL A 25 -15.83 7.98 1.50
N GLU A 26 -15.75 9.13 0.84
CA GLU A 26 -15.63 10.43 1.51
C GLU A 26 -16.82 10.74 2.43
N SER A 27 -18.05 10.45 1.95
CA SER A 27 -19.28 10.63 2.74
C SER A 27 -19.25 9.76 4.01
N LYS A 28 -18.79 8.51 3.89
CA LYS A 28 -18.69 7.59 5.04
C LYS A 28 -17.56 7.97 6.00
N ILE A 29 -16.41 8.43 5.51
CA ILE A 29 -15.34 8.95 6.37
C ILE A 29 -15.87 10.12 7.21
N GLN A 30 -16.64 11.03 6.57
CA GLN A 30 -17.20 12.19 7.26
C GLN A 30 -18.29 11.82 8.28
N ALA A 31 -19.00 10.71 8.07
CA ALA A 31 -20.09 10.26 8.94
C ALA A 31 -19.61 9.53 10.21
N VAL A 32 -18.33 9.18 10.33
CA VAL A 32 -17.78 8.46 11.48
C VAL A 32 -16.95 9.41 12.33
N ASP A 33 -17.48 9.80 13.48
CA ASP A 33 -16.80 10.69 14.41
C ASP A 33 -15.46 10.09 14.90
N GLY A 34 -14.43 10.90 14.96
CA GLY A 34 -13.10 10.54 15.46
C GLY A 34 -12.32 9.55 14.58
N ILE A 35 -12.85 9.15 13.41
CA ILE A 35 -12.13 8.18 12.54
C ILE A 35 -10.80 8.77 12.03
N LEU A 36 -10.74 10.05 11.76
CA LEU A 36 -9.53 10.74 11.31
C LEU A 36 -8.48 10.91 12.43
N ASP A 37 -8.85 10.70 13.69
CA ASP A 37 -7.88 10.68 14.80
C ASP A 37 -7.16 9.33 14.88
N ARG A 38 -7.77 8.27 14.35
CA ARG A 38 -7.29 6.88 14.38
C ARG A 38 -6.73 6.41 13.05
N CYS A 39 -7.23 6.93 11.92
CA CYS A 39 -6.89 6.46 10.58
C CYS A 39 -6.51 7.61 9.64
N ASP A 40 -5.49 7.35 8.80
CA ASP A 40 -5.25 8.06 7.56
C ASP A 40 -5.80 7.22 6.40
N PHE A 41 -6.37 7.87 5.38
CA PHE A 41 -6.96 7.19 4.23
C PHE A 41 -6.22 7.54 2.96
N VAL A 42 -5.97 6.53 2.12
CA VAL A 42 -5.42 6.69 0.77
C VAL A 42 -6.26 5.87 -0.20
N VAL A 43 -6.57 6.43 -1.36
CA VAL A 43 -7.21 5.70 -2.46
C VAL A 43 -6.33 5.76 -3.70
N CYS A 44 -6.07 4.60 -4.30
CA CYS A 44 -5.19 4.43 -5.47
C CYS A 44 -6.02 3.91 -6.65
N PRO A 45 -6.66 4.80 -7.43
CA PRO A 45 -7.40 4.42 -8.63
C PRO A 45 -6.45 4.12 -9.81
N PRO A 46 -6.94 3.50 -10.90
CA PRO A 46 -6.20 3.46 -12.16
C PRO A 46 -5.80 4.87 -12.64
N PHE A 47 -4.67 4.99 -13.34
CA PHE A 47 -4.12 6.27 -13.81
C PHE A 47 -5.14 7.14 -14.54
N VAL A 48 -5.96 6.52 -15.42
CA VAL A 48 -6.98 7.21 -16.23
C VAL A 48 -8.09 7.86 -15.41
N TYR A 49 -8.22 7.54 -14.13
CA TYR A 49 -9.25 8.08 -13.23
C TYR A 49 -8.71 8.94 -12.10
N LEU A 50 -7.39 9.20 -12.08
CA LEU A 50 -6.77 10.04 -11.05
C LEU A 50 -7.42 11.42 -10.95
N ASP A 51 -7.65 12.09 -12.09
CA ASP A 51 -8.27 13.42 -12.09
C ASP A 51 -9.72 13.39 -11.61
N THR A 52 -10.49 12.37 -12.02
CA THR A 52 -11.88 12.18 -11.57
C THR A 52 -11.95 12.00 -10.04
N VAL A 53 -11.02 11.24 -9.46
CA VAL A 53 -10.96 10.94 -8.03
C VAL A 53 -10.42 12.13 -7.24
N LYS A 54 -9.36 12.79 -7.71
CA LYS A 54 -8.75 13.98 -7.08
C LYS A 54 -9.76 15.03 -6.68
N GLY A 55 -10.65 15.39 -7.62
CA GLY A 55 -11.65 16.45 -7.41
C GLY A 55 -12.60 16.18 -6.23
N LYS A 56 -12.69 14.93 -5.78
CA LYS A 56 -13.60 14.46 -4.73
C LYS A 56 -12.89 14.10 -3.42
N CYS A 57 -11.58 13.84 -3.43
CA CYS A 57 -10.79 13.59 -2.21
C CYS A 57 -10.77 14.83 -1.32
N LYS A 58 -11.32 14.73 -0.11
CA LYS A 58 -11.36 15.80 0.90
C LYS A 58 -10.76 15.37 2.23
N LYS A 59 -10.98 14.11 2.60
CA LYS A 59 -10.51 13.48 3.85
C LYS A 59 -9.51 12.37 3.57
N SER A 60 -9.56 11.79 2.38
CA SER A 60 -8.57 10.82 1.89
C SER A 60 -7.51 11.50 1.04
N SER A 61 -6.34 10.89 1.01
CA SER A 61 -5.24 11.23 0.10
C SER A 61 -5.38 10.46 -1.22
N LEU A 62 -4.95 11.09 -2.31
CA LEU A 62 -4.84 10.43 -3.61
C LEU A 62 -3.50 9.69 -3.69
N GLY A 63 -3.54 8.43 -4.11
CA GLY A 63 -2.37 7.62 -4.42
C GLY A 63 -2.40 7.11 -5.86
N ALA A 64 -1.25 6.71 -6.37
CA ALA A 64 -1.11 6.04 -7.65
C ALA A 64 -0.73 4.56 -7.46
N GLN A 65 -0.94 3.74 -8.49
CA GLN A 65 -0.70 2.30 -8.44
C GLN A 65 0.72 1.90 -8.89
N ASP A 66 1.46 2.82 -9.51
CA ASP A 66 2.85 2.68 -9.96
C ASP A 66 3.39 4.04 -10.43
N CYS A 67 4.70 4.12 -10.72
CA CYS A 67 5.30 5.18 -11.51
C CYS A 67 6.53 4.68 -12.26
N SER A 68 7.02 5.45 -13.25
CA SER A 68 8.30 5.22 -13.89
C SER A 68 9.46 5.62 -12.97
N ASP A 69 10.60 4.96 -13.10
CA ASP A 69 11.89 5.38 -12.53
C ASP A 69 12.49 6.59 -13.28
N LYS A 70 11.95 6.90 -14.47
CA LYS A 70 12.41 8.01 -15.32
C LYS A 70 11.64 9.29 -15.01
N ALA A 71 12.35 10.41 -14.94
CA ALA A 71 11.75 11.70 -14.70
C ALA A 71 10.97 12.22 -15.92
N SER A 72 11.50 12.01 -17.12
CA SER A 72 10.91 12.42 -18.41
C SER A 72 11.65 11.78 -19.58
N GLY A 73 11.14 11.91 -20.80
CA GLY A 73 11.85 11.52 -22.01
C GLY A 73 11.09 10.60 -22.94
N ALA A 74 11.82 9.82 -23.76
CA ALA A 74 11.25 8.92 -24.77
C ALA A 74 10.80 7.58 -24.17
N PHE A 75 9.83 7.64 -23.27
CA PHE A 75 9.24 6.50 -22.55
C PHE A 75 7.73 6.48 -22.78
N THR A 76 7.35 6.21 -24.03
CA THR A 76 5.94 6.25 -24.46
C THR A 76 5.08 5.31 -23.63
N GLY A 77 4.07 5.88 -22.96
CA GLY A 77 3.14 5.14 -22.08
C GLY A 77 3.49 5.18 -20.59
N ASP A 78 4.70 5.60 -20.21
CA ASP A 78 5.12 5.75 -18.82
C ASP A 78 4.50 7.00 -18.16
N ILE A 79 4.25 6.88 -16.87
CA ILE A 79 3.79 7.96 -15.99
C ILE A 79 4.90 8.28 -14.99
N SER A 80 5.49 9.47 -15.08
CA SER A 80 6.55 9.86 -14.15
C SER A 80 6.00 10.23 -12.77
N ALA A 81 6.85 10.17 -11.74
CA ALA A 81 6.52 10.62 -10.40
C ALA A 81 6.13 12.11 -10.35
N ALA A 82 6.76 12.94 -11.18
CA ALA A 82 6.43 14.37 -11.32
C ALA A 82 5.01 14.58 -11.87
N MET A 83 4.58 13.80 -12.88
CA MET A 83 3.19 13.85 -13.38
C MET A 83 2.18 13.45 -12.31
N LEU A 84 2.50 12.46 -11.49
CA LEU A 84 1.66 12.06 -10.36
C LEU A 84 1.57 13.15 -9.29
N LYS A 85 2.68 13.81 -9.00
CA LYS A 85 2.69 14.94 -8.06
C LYS A 85 1.89 16.12 -8.58
N ASP A 86 2.03 16.45 -9.86
CA ASP A 86 1.30 17.55 -10.52
C ASP A 86 -0.22 17.33 -10.47
N ILE A 87 -0.68 16.09 -10.71
CA ILE A 87 -2.09 15.76 -10.59
C ILE A 87 -2.57 15.72 -9.12
N GLY A 88 -1.70 15.92 -8.14
CA GLY A 88 -2.02 16.00 -6.71
C GLY A 88 -1.97 14.67 -5.97
N ALA A 89 -1.38 13.62 -6.53
CA ALA A 89 -1.08 12.42 -5.76
C ALA A 89 -0.05 12.72 -4.66
N THR A 90 -0.20 12.05 -3.53
CA THR A 90 0.71 12.15 -2.39
C THR A 90 1.34 10.81 -2.05
N TYR A 91 0.76 9.72 -2.54
CA TYR A 91 1.26 8.36 -2.37
C TYR A 91 1.44 7.66 -3.72
N VAL A 92 2.32 6.64 -3.73
CA VAL A 92 2.45 5.71 -4.86
C VAL A 92 2.76 4.31 -4.36
N ILE A 93 2.04 3.29 -4.86
CA ILE A 93 2.32 1.87 -4.63
C ILE A 93 3.44 1.46 -5.58
N LEU A 94 4.47 0.77 -5.07
CA LEU A 94 5.62 0.31 -5.86
C LEU A 94 5.91 -1.16 -5.58
N GLY A 95 6.28 -1.91 -6.61
CA GLY A 95 6.66 -3.30 -6.50
C GLY A 95 5.54 -4.21 -6.00
N HIS A 96 4.26 -3.85 -6.23
CA HIS A 96 3.13 -4.73 -5.93
C HIS A 96 3.33 -6.11 -6.54
N SER A 97 2.92 -7.17 -5.86
CA SER A 97 3.14 -8.57 -6.28
C SER A 97 2.71 -8.83 -7.73
N GLU A 98 1.60 -8.25 -8.18
CA GLU A 98 1.14 -8.36 -9.57
C GLU A 98 2.14 -7.74 -10.56
N ARG A 99 2.79 -6.63 -10.21
CA ARG A 99 3.79 -6.01 -11.06
C ARG A 99 5.09 -6.80 -11.11
N ARG A 100 5.53 -7.32 -9.97
CA ARG A 100 6.67 -8.26 -9.92
C ARG A 100 6.40 -9.50 -10.76
N GLN A 101 5.20 -10.06 -10.66
CA GLN A 101 4.81 -11.28 -11.38
C GLN A 101 4.59 -11.05 -12.89
N TYR A 102 3.79 -10.06 -13.27
CA TYR A 102 3.32 -9.90 -14.65
C TYR A 102 4.19 -8.94 -15.46
N HIS A 103 4.79 -7.93 -14.85
CA HIS A 103 5.66 -6.94 -15.49
C HIS A 103 7.15 -7.21 -15.23
N LYS A 104 7.48 -8.26 -14.45
CA LYS A 104 8.86 -8.66 -14.14
C LYS A 104 9.67 -7.56 -13.45
N GLU A 105 9.02 -6.75 -12.64
CA GLU A 105 9.70 -5.72 -11.86
C GLU A 105 10.67 -6.35 -10.87
N THR A 106 11.94 -5.97 -10.97
CA THR A 106 13.00 -6.39 -10.06
C THR A 106 13.04 -5.51 -8.82
N ASP A 107 13.69 -5.96 -7.75
CA ASP A 107 13.90 -5.16 -6.55
C ASP A 107 14.67 -3.86 -6.85
N GLN A 108 15.66 -3.92 -7.75
CA GLN A 108 16.39 -2.74 -8.17
C GLN A 108 15.50 -1.73 -8.90
N LEU A 109 14.63 -2.19 -9.80
CA LEU A 109 13.68 -1.29 -10.47
C LEU A 109 12.72 -0.64 -9.47
N VAL A 110 12.23 -1.40 -8.49
CA VAL A 110 11.39 -0.86 -7.41
C VAL A 110 12.13 0.20 -6.60
N HIS A 111 13.39 -0.04 -6.27
CA HIS A 111 14.26 0.95 -5.62
C HIS A 111 14.37 2.24 -6.45
N ASP A 112 14.68 2.13 -7.74
CA ASP A 112 14.88 3.29 -8.62
C ASP A 112 13.59 4.11 -8.75
N LYS A 113 12.44 3.44 -8.85
CA LYS A 113 11.12 4.07 -8.78
C LYS A 113 10.89 4.77 -7.44
N ALA A 114 11.28 4.14 -6.33
CA ALA A 114 11.11 4.73 -4.99
C ALA A 114 11.96 5.99 -4.81
N VAL A 115 13.20 5.98 -5.31
CA VAL A 115 14.07 7.16 -5.31
C VAL A 115 13.46 8.29 -6.13
N SER A 116 12.96 7.99 -7.34
CA SER A 116 12.29 8.96 -8.21
C SER A 116 11.02 9.54 -7.56
N ALA A 117 10.19 8.67 -6.96
CA ALA A 117 8.96 9.07 -6.29
C ALA A 117 9.23 9.96 -5.06
N ASN A 118 10.18 9.59 -4.21
CA ASN A 118 10.57 10.38 -3.05
C ASN A 118 11.16 11.74 -3.45
N ALA A 119 11.97 11.78 -4.51
CA ALA A 119 12.51 13.04 -5.05
C ALA A 119 11.42 13.97 -5.56
N ALA A 120 10.32 13.44 -6.10
CA ALA A 120 9.14 14.20 -6.49
C ALA A 120 8.23 14.58 -5.30
N GLY A 121 8.55 14.16 -4.08
CA GLY A 121 7.76 14.44 -2.88
C GLY A 121 6.51 13.58 -2.73
N LEU A 122 6.54 12.34 -3.27
CA LEU A 122 5.54 11.30 -3.02
C LEU A 122 6.00 10.41 -1.86
N THR A 123 5.06 9.95 -1.06
CA THR A 123 5.28 8.86 -0.09
C THR A 123 5.10 7.53 -0.81
N THR A 124 6.10 6.66 -0.72
CA THR A 124 6.07 5.33 -1.36
C THR A 124 5.43 4.29 -0.46
N ILE A 125 4.57 3.42 -1.02
CA ILE A 125 4.10 2.18 -0.40
C ILE A 125 4.82 1.04 -1.13
N ILE A 126 5.94 0.58 -0.57
CA ILE A 126 6.77 -0.46 -1.19
C ILE A 126 6.27 -1.83 -0.75
N CYS A 127 5.86 -2.63 -1.73
CA CYS A 127 5.34 -3.97 -1.50
C CYS A 127 6.46 -5.01 -1.47
N VAL A 128 6.42 -5.86 -0.45
CA VAL A 128 7.30 -7.00 -0.26
C VAL A 128 6.50 -8.22 0.17
N GLY A 129 6.94 -9.41 -0.23
CA GLY A 129 6.26 -10.64 0.17
C GLY A 129 6.73 -11.85 -0.62
N GLU A 130 6.54 -13.01 -0.04
CA GLU A 130 6.92 -14.30 -0.57
C GLU A 130 5.79 -14.99 -1.33
N THR A 131 6.16 -15.80 -2.31
CA THR A 131 5.28 -16.73 -3.01
C THR A 131 5.00 -17.98 -2.17
N GLU A 132 4.01 -18.79 -2.58
CA GLU A 132 3.67 -20.05 -1.92
C GLU A 132 4.86 -21.02 -1.91
N ALA A 133 5.52 -21.18 -3.06
CA ALA A 133 6.67 -22.08 -3.20
C ALA A 133 7.85 -21.64 -2.29
N GLU A 134 8.10 -20.35 -2.14
CA GLU A 134 9.13 -19.83 -1.24
C GLU A 134 8.78 -20.08 0.23
N ARG A 135 7.50 -19.93 0.59
CA ARG A 135 7.03 -20.22 1.95
C ARG A 135 7.10 -21.71 2.28
N GLU A 136 6.65 -22.58 1.38
CA GLU A 136 6.76 -24.03 1.55
C GLU A 136 8.21 -24.52 1.66
N ALA A 137 9.14 -23.81 0.99
CA ALA A 137 10.57 -24.04 1.12
C ALA A 137 11.21 -23.44 2.40
N GLY A 138 10.43 -22.78 3.27
CA GLY A 138 10.94 -22.12 4.47
C GLY A 138 11.76 -20.85 4.21
N LYS A 139 11.67 -20.26 3.02
CA LYS A 139 12.50 -19.14 2.56
C LYS A 139 11.83 -17.76 2.71
N GLN A 140 10.66 -17.67 3.32
CA GLN A 140 9.90 -16.42 3.43
C GLN A 140 10.72 -15.27 4.01
N ASN A 141 11.52 -15.52 5.05
CA ASN A 141 12.35 -14.50 5.68
C ASN A 141 13.50 -14.05 4.77
N ASP A 142 14.15 -14.97 4.09
CA ASP A 142 15.26 -14.65 3.17
C ASP A 142 14.77 -13.80 2.00
N VAL A 143 13.61 -14.16 1.42
CA VAL A 143 12.99 -13.43 0.31
C VAL A 143 12.61 -12.02 0.74
N VAL A 144 11.88 -11.88 1.84
CA VAL A 144 11.46 -10.56 2.34
C VAL A 144 12.66 -9.71 2.76
N ALA A 145 13.69 -10.30 3.38
CA ALA A 145 14.91 -9.57 3.71
C ALA A 145 15.63 -9.05 2.46
N ALA A 146 15.76 -9.86 1.41
CA ALA A 146 16.39 -9.46 0.15
C ALA A 146 15.59 -8.34 -0.54
N GLN A 147 14.26 -8.47 -0.60
CA GLN A 147 13.38 -7.44 -1.14
C GLN A 147 13.49 -6.11 -0.38
N LEU A 148 13.49 -6.13 0.95
CA LEU A 148 13.66 -4.93 1.79
C LEU A 148 15.02 -4.28 1.57
N ALA A 149 16.10 -5.08 1.60
CA ALA A 149 17.46 -4.58 1.46
C ALA A 149 17.71 -3.90 0.11
N THR A 150 17.07 -4.39 -0.95
CA THR A 150 17.28 -3.88 -2.31
C THR A 150 16.24 -2.84 -2.72
N SER A 151 14.94 -3.03 -2.38
CA SER A 151 13.87 -2.15 -2.86
C SER A 151 13.72 -0.86 -2.05
N VAL A 152 14.13 -0.85 -0.77
CA VAL A 152 13.92 0.33 0.08
C VAL A 152 15.15 1.25 0.02
N PRO A 153 14.98 2.52 -0.40
CA PRO A 153 16.09 3.47 -0.39
C PRO A 153 16.65 3.71 1.02
N SER A 154 17.97 3.88 1.15
CA SER A 154 18.63 4.21 2.42
C SER A 154 18.19 5.58 3.00
N SER A 155 17.58 6.43 2.17
CA SER A 155 16.96 7.71 2.56
C SER A 155 15.51 7.55 3.04
N GLY A 156 15.02 6.32 3.19
CA GLY A 156 13.66 6.02 3.66
C GLY A 156 13.42 6.51 5.10
N THR A 157 12.30 7.21 5.30
CA THR A 157 11.84 7.74 6.59
C THR A 157 10.36 7.44 6.79
N ALA A 158 9.84 7.65 7.99
CA ALA A 158 8.41 7.52 8.27
C ALA A 158 7.52 8.51 7.46
N GLN A 159 8.11 9.60 6.94
CA GLN A 159 7.39 10.61 6.16
C GLN A 159 7.30 10.25 4.67
N ASN A 160 8.27 9.53 4.13
CA ASN A 160 8.35 9.26 2.70
C ASN A 160 8.23 7.78 2.30
N THR A 161 8.19 6.86 3.28
CA THR A 161 8.22 5.42 3.04
C THR A 161 7.22 4.70 3.93
N VAL A 162 6.48 3.78 3.34
CA VAL A 162 5.58 2.81 3.98
C VAL A 162 5.91 1.45 3.36
N ILE A 163 5.90 0.38 4.14
CA ILE A 163 6.05 -0.99 3.65
C ILE A 163 4.69 -1.68 3.65
N ALA A 164 4.38 -2.44 2.61
CA ALA A 164 3.22 -3.32 2.57
C ALA A 164 3.68 -4.78 2.45
N TYR A 165 3.37 -5.58 3.47
CA TYR A 165 3.64 -7.01 3.42
C TYR A 165 2.50 -7.75 2.71
N GLU A 166 2.82 -8.36 1.60
CA GLU A 166 1.91 -9.14 0.78
C GLU A 166 2.24 -10.64 0.88
N PRO A 167 1.54 -11.44 1.72
CA PRO A 167 1.61 -12.89 1.61
C PRO A 167 1.00 -13.31 0.26
N VAL A 168 1.83 -13.41 -0.81
CA VAL A 168 1.34 -13.57 -2.20
C VAL A 168 0.46 -14.82 -2.35
N TRP A 169 0.77 -15.86 -1.57
CA TRP A 169 0.00 -17.10 -1.49
C TRP A 169 -1.41 -16.94 -0.90
N ALA A 170 -1.68 -15.83 -0.23
CA ALA A 170 -2.98 -15.51 0.39
C ALA A 170 -3.73 -14.38 -0.35
N ILE A 171 -3.24 -13.91 -1.52
CA ILE A 171 -3.90 -12.85 -2.29
C ILE A 171 -4.75 -13.48 -3.39
N GLY A 172 -6.08 -13.37 -3.28
CA GLY A 172 -7.01 -13.83 -4.31
C GLY A 172 -7.12 -15.36 -4.45
N THR A 173 -6.46 -16.13 -3.60
CA THR A 173 -6.44 -17.60 -3.64
C THR A 173 -7.52 -18.26 -2.78
N GLY A 174 -8.18 -17.49 -1.92
CA GLY A 174 -9.07 -18.02 -0.88
C GLY A 174 -8.35 -18.47 0.40
N LYS A 175 -7.02 -18.57 0.39
CA LYS A 175 -6.21 -18.80 1.59
C LYS A 175 -6.11 -17.50 2.41
N THR A 176 -5.93 -17.63 3.71
CA THR A 176 -5.72 -16.51 4.63
C THR A 176 -4.50 -16.78 5.51
N ALA A 177 -3.66 -15.77 5.69
CA ALA A 177 -2.59 -15.84 6.67
C ALA A 177 -3.21 -15.84 8.08
N THR A 178 -2.67 -16.66 8.98
CA THR A 178 -3.08 -16.65 10.38
C THR A 178 -2.54 -15.41 11.10
N ALA A 179 -3.11 -15.04 12.22
CA ALA A 179 -2.61 -13.95 13.06
C ALA A 179 -1.13 -14.18 13.46
N GLU A 180 -0.71 -15.43 13.64
CA GLU A 180 0.68 -15.78 13.96
C GLU A 180 1.61 -15.59 12.76
N ASP A 181 1.18 -15.97 11.54
CA ASP A 181 1.94 -15.70 10.32
C ASP A 181 2.19 -14.19 10.14
N ILE A 182 1.13 -13.39 10.33
CA ILE A 182 1.19 -11.94 10.24
C ILE A 182 2.13 -11.38 11.30
N ARG A 183 1.99 -11.83 12.55
CA ARG A 183 2.83 -11.40 13.68
C ARG A 183 4.32 -11.67 13.41
N ALA A 184 4.64 -12.89 13.02
CA ALA A 184 6.02 -13.30 12.78
C ALA A 184 6.67 -12.44 11.68
N MET A 185 5.98 -12.26 10.55
CA MET A 185 6.54 -11.50 9.43
C MET A 185 6.57 -9.98 9.69
N HIS A 186 5.54 -9.40 10.31
CA HIS A 186 5.56 -7.97 10.67
C HIS A 186 6.66 -7.65 11.69
N ALA A 187 6.88 -8.52 12.68
CA ALA A 187 7.98 -8.38 13.63
C ALA A 187 9.34 -8.46 12.91
N PHE A 188 9.50 -9.43 12.00
CA PHE A 188 10.71 -9.57 11.19
C PHE A 188 10.98 -8.33 10.31
N ILE A 189 9.96 -7.82 9.61
CA ILE A 189 10.09 -6.59 8.80
C ILE A 189 10.48 -5.41 9.69
N ARG A 190 9.85 -5.25 10.86
CA ARG A 190 10.18 -4.19 11.81
C ARG A 190 11.63 -4.26 12.26
N GLU A 191 12.13 -5.45 12.59
CA GLU A 191 13.52 -5.68 12.95
C GLU A 191 14.47 -5.23 11.83
N LYS A 192 14.22 -5.66 10.58
CA LYS A 192 15.05 -5.31 9.43
C LYS A 192 15.05 -3.80 9.15
N LEU A 193 13.89 -3.15 9.19
CA LEU A 193 13.79 -1.70 9.00
C LEU A 193 14.55 -0.93 10.09
N THR A 194 14.40 -1.33 11.35
CA THR A 194 15.07 -0.67 12.48
C THR A 194 16.57 -0.82 12.40
N ALA A 195 17.08 -1.96 11.92
CA ALA A 195 18.50 -2.18 11.74
C ALA A 195 19.09 -1.41 10.54
N ALA A 196 18.31 -1.23 9.47
CA ALA A 196 18.79 -0.65 8.21
C ALA A 196 18.65 0.88 8.13
N LEU A 197 17.64 1.45 8.76
CA LEU A 197 17.25 2.86 8.59
C LEU A 197 17.17 3.59 9.93
N ALA A 198 17.68 4.81 9.97
CA ALA A 198 17.68 5.63 11.19
C ALA A 198 16.27 5.86 11.77
N ASP A 199 15.24 5.96 10.89
CA ASP A 199 13.84 6.13 11.25
C ASP A 199 13.01 4.84 11.10
N GLY A 200 13.67 3.70 10.93
CA GLY A 200 13.04 2.41 10.62
C GLY A 200 12.01 1.94 11.65
N ALA A 201 12.19 2.33 12.92
CA ALA A 201 11.24 2.02 13.99
C ALA A 201 9.86 2.69 13.78
N ASN A 202 9.79 3.79 13.05
CA ASN A 202 8.61 4.61 12.84
C ASN A 202 7.96 4.42 11.45
N ILE A 203 8.60 3.71 10.52
CA ILE A 203 8.05 3.40 9.20
C ILE A 203 6.83 2.49 9.38
N ARG A 204 5.69 2.88 8.80
CA ARG A 204 4.45 2.08 8.87
C ARG A 204 4.59 0.79 8.07
N ILE A 205 4.11 -0.32 8.64
CA ILE A 205 4.04 -1.62 7.98
C ILE A 205 2.57 -2.00 7.83
N LEU A 206 2.11 -2.09 6.59
CA LEU A 206 0.73 -2.46 6.24
C LEU A 206 0.65 -3.95 5.99
N TYR A 207 -0.47 -4.54 6.38
CA TYR A 207 -0.82 -5.88 5.92
C TYR A 207 -1.50 -5.79 4.55
N GLY A 208 -0.95 -6.46 3.55
CA GLY A 208 -1.41 -6.46 2.15
C GLY A 208 -2.10 -7.74 1.70
N GLY A 209 -2.39 -8.66 2.61
CA GLY A 209 -3.17 -9.86 2.31
C GLY A 209 -4.68 -9.59 2.33
N SER A 210 -5.47 -10.67 2.40
CA SER A 210 -6.94 -10.56 2.36
C SER A 210 -7.50 -9.96 3.66
N VAL A 211 -7.94 -8.70 3.58
CA VAL A 211 -8.62 -7.99 4.68
C VAL A 211 -10.09 -7.80 4.33
N LYS A 212 -10.97 -8.07 5.30
CA LYS A 212 -12.43 -7.89 5.23
C LYS A 212 -12.91 -7.27 6.54
N PRO A 213 -14.12 -6.68 6.60
CA PRO A 213 -14.67 -6.17 7.86
C PRO A 213 -14.69 -7.21 8.98
N SER A 214 -14.90 -8.49 8.64
CA SER A 214 -15.01 -9.59 9.60
C SER A 214 -13.70 -10.01 10.28
N ASN A 215 -12.53 -9.73 9.67
CA ASN A 215 -11.20 -10.10 10.22
C ASN A 215 -10.31 -8.90 10.54
N ALA A 216 -10.73 -7.69 10.19
CA ALA A 216 -9.91 -6.50 10.33
C ALA A 216 -9.51 -6.21 11.78
N ALA A 217 -10.41 -6.40 12.74
CA ALA A 217 -10.13 -6.17 14.16
C ALA A 217 -9.02 -7.10 14.70
N GLU A 218 -9.02 -8.37 14.30
CA GLU A 218 -7.98 -9.34 14.65
C GLU A 218 -6.64 -8.95 14.03
N ILE A 219 -6.64 -8.59 12.74
CA ILE A 219 -5.42 -8.19 12.01
C ILE A 219 -4.83 -6.92 12.64
N PHE A 220 -5.63 -5.90 12.93
CA PHE A 220 -5.14 -4.64 13.50
C PHE A 220 -4.69 -4.75 14.96
N ALA A 221 -5.09 -5.81 15.66
CA ALA A 221 -4.59 -6.13 17.01
C ALA A 221 -3.19 -6.77 16.99
N VAL A 222 -2.72 -7.24 15.83
CA VAL A 222 -1.36 -7.82 15.71
C VAL A 222 -0.32 -6.70 15.86
N PRO A 223 0.72 -6.89 16.70
CA PRO A 223 1.82 -5.94 16.83
C PRO A 223 2.47 -5.62 15.48
N HIS A 224 2.87 -4.35 15.29
CA HIS A 224 3.51 -3.86 14.06
C HIS A 224 2.64 -3.89 12.80
N VAL A 225 1.35 -4.17 12.90
CA VAL A 225 0.40 -3.93 11.82
C VAL A 225 -0.07 -2.47 11.94
N ASP A 226 0.48 -1.58 11.12
CA ASP A 226 0.22 -0.14 11.15
C ASP A 226 -0.86 0.29 10.15
N GLY A 227 -1.62 -0.65 9.61
CA GLY A 227 -2.70 -0.44 8.67
C GLY A 227 -2.84 -1.58 7.67
N ALA A 228 -3.52 -1.31 6.56
CA ALA A 228 -3.73 -2.30 5.50
C ALA A 228 -3.65 -1.69 4.10
N LEU A 229 -3.11 -2.47 3.16
CA LEU A 229 -3.24 -2.23 1.72
C LEU A 229 -4.34 -3.15 1.19
N ILE A 230 -5.48 -2.57 0.84
CA ILE A 230 -6.75 -3.28 0.62
C ILE A 230 -7.06 -3.32 -0.88
N GLY A 231 -7.18 -4.52 -1.45
CA GLY A 231 -7.59 -4.73 -2.84
C GLY A 231 -9.10 -4.73 -3.01
N GLY A 232 -9.71 -5.88 -3.29
CA GLY A 232 -11.13 -6.01 -3.66
C GLY A 232 -12.13 -5.38 -2.70
N ALA A 233 -11.90 -5.42 -1.39
CA ALA A 233 -12.76 -4.78 -0.40
C ALA A 233 -12.75 -3.25 -0.51
N SER A 234 -11.72 -2.63 -1.11
CA SER A 234 -11.68 -1.18 -1.35
C SER A 234 -12.59 -0.72 -2.50
N LEU A 235 -13.15 -1.64 -3.27
CA LEU A 235 -14.10 -1.36 -4.35
C LEU A 235 -15.55 -1.22 -3.87
N LYS A 236 -15.79 -1.41 -2.57
CA LYS A 236 -17.06 -1.21 -1.90
C LYS A 236 -16.86 -0.30 -0.70
N ALA A 237 -17.50 0.86 -0.71
CA ALA A 237 -17.34 1.86 0.35
C ALA A 237 -17.71 1.31 1.74
N ASP A 238 -18.75 0.44 1.81
CA ASP A 238 -19.14 -0.22 3.07
C ASP A 238 -18.06 -1.15 3.62
N ASP A 239 -17.47 -1.99 2.76
CA ASP A 239 -16.40 -2.91 3.17
C ASP A 239 -15.14 -2.13 3.57
N PHE A 240 -14.76 -1.12 2.79
CA PHE A 240 -13.59 -0.29 3.06
C PHE A 240 -13.71 0.43 4.40
N MET A 241 -14.87 1.04 4.66
CA MET A 241 -15.12 1.71 5.94
C MET A 241 -15.35 0.74 7.08
N GLY A 242 -15.96 -0.44 6.84
CA GLY A 242 -16.08 -1.51 7.82
C GLY A 242 -14.71 -2.01 8.31
N ILE A 243 -13.70 -2.04 7.42
CA ILE A 243 -12.31 -2.32 7.80
C ILE A 243 -11.74 -1.17 8.64
N ALA A 244 -11.92 0.08 8.23
CA ALA A 244 -11.38 1.23 8.95
C ALA A 244 -11.96 1.37 10.36
N THR A 245 -13.26 1.14 10.53
CA THR A 245 -13.95 1.24 11.83
C THR A 245 -13.57 0.11 12.81
N ALA A 246 -12.93 -0.96 12.33
CA ALA A 246 -12.38 -2.00 13.19
C ALA A 246 -11.10 -1.57 13.94
N VAL A 247 -10.50 -0.41 13.58
CA VAL A 247 -9.40 0.21 14.33
C VAL A 247 -9.96 0.75 15.65
N LYS A 248 -9.53 0.16 16.76
CA LYS A 248 -9.92 0.59 18.11
C LYS A 248 -9.17 1.86 18.54
N GLU A 249 -9.74 2.53 19.53
CA GLU A 249 -9.11 3.65 20.24
C GLU A 249 -7.82 3.22 20.96
#